data_1292d3f675997dc5c68e51dc074980c6
#
_entry.id   1292d3f675997dc5c68e51dc074980c6
#
_cell.length_a   1.000
_cell.length_b   1.000
_cell.length_c   1.000
_cell.angle_alpha   90.00
_cell.angle_beta   90.00
_cell.angle_gamma   90.00
#
_symmetry.space_group_name_H-M   'P 1'
#
loop_
_entity.id
_entity.type
_entity.pdbx_description
1 polymer ?
#
loop_
_entity_poly.entity_id
_entity_poly.type
_entity_poly.pdbx_seq_one_letter_code
_entity_poly.pdbx_strand_id
1 'polypeptide(L)'
;EWYYKPVDYDKAHQMELFMPGESVLHPNSIVLNIWDWDDHWKIEWFEDGEPKGSVEPQNDRSPAFSREINRVYADQGKEAPAHKKPTVSAHYLHITPSQYAKKVTIIVESRFGQKWIHNVDMSDYIDVQAHRGGAGLMPENTIEAMKNALDMGVNTLELDLQVTADGQVVVSHDPYFHHRYATRPDGTAVRKEDKKEYIYKMPYSEVAKYDVGKRPSEVWPEKACIETVKPLASDLIDFVENYTKENGMSPVRYNIEIKSKDADGESINWPTYDSFVRSCALLLHSKDLGDRLVVQSFDVRALAYMKERYPEFILSYLVDAKEPDFDTFMKKLKFTPEWLSPHHSITTEEMVKKCHEKGMKIVPWTVDEPEDIKRMIDLKVDAIISNY
;
A
#
# COMPACT_ATOMS: atom_id res chain seq x y z
N GLU A 1 -15.89 25.47 35.05
CA GLU A 1 -15.50 24.25 34.30
C GLU A 1 -16.74 23.68 33.64
N TRP A 2 -16.70 23.42 32.36
CA TRP A 2 -17.73 22.77 31.57
C TRP A 2 -17.07 21.65 30.75
N TYR A 3 -17.84 20.66 30.35
CA TYR A 3 -17.36 19.50 29.59
C TYR A 3 -18.51 18.86 28.84
N TYR A 4 -18.19 18.19 27.76
CA TYR A 4 -19.16 17.34 27.08
C TYR A 4 -19.36 16.06 27.92
N LYS A 5 -20.62 15.65 28.06
CA LYS A 5 -20.96 14.37 28.69
C LYS A 5 -21.78 13.52 27.73
N PRO A 6 -21.15 12.56 27.04
CA PRO A 6 -21.91 11.63 26.21
C PRO A 6 -22.83 10.77 27.08
N VAL A 7 -23.92 10.33 26.49
CA VAL A 7 -24.84 9.37 27.11
C VAL A 7 -24.07 8.06 27.29
N ASP A 8 -24.23 7.44 28.44
CA ASP A 8 -23.60 6.16 28.82
C ASP A 8 -22.08 6.19 29.12
N TYR A 9 -21.45 7.38 29.12
CA TYR A 9 -20.04 7.55 29.47
C TYR A 9 -19.85 8.50 30.66
N ASP A 10 -18.67 8.43 31.29
CA ASP A 10 -18.30 9.32 32.39
C ASP A 10 -17.69 10.65 31.91
N LYS A 11 -17.39 11.53 32.84
CA LYS A 11 -16.79 12.84 32.56
C LYS A 11 -15.40 12.74 31.90
N ALA A 12 -14.68 11.65 32.12
CA ALA A 12 -13.34 11.49 31.55
C ALA A 12 -13.36 11.18 30.05
N HIS A 13 -14.52 10.72 29.52
CA HIS A 13 -14.66 10.37 28.12
C HIS A 13 -14.97 11.63 27.27
N GLN A 14 -13.92 12.34 26.87
CA GLN A 14 -14.01 13.60 26.14
C GLN A 14 -13.61 13.50 24.67
N MET A 15 -13.14 12.32 24.24
CA MET A 15 -12.67 12.08 22.89
C MET A 15 -12.77 10.61 22.52
N GLU A 16 -12.71 10.33 21.24
CA GLU A 16 -12.64 9.00 20.65
C GLU A 16 -11.37 8.86 19.80
N LEU A 17 -10.68 7.74 19.95
CA LEU A 17 -9.53 7.38 19.12
C LEU A 17 -9.96 6.32 18.09
N PHE A 18 -9.53 6.54 16.85
CA PHE A 18 -9.59 5.57 15.77
C PHE A 18 -8.17 5.16 15.41
N MET A 19 -7.93 3.87 15.36
CA MET A 19 -6.62 3.30 15.06
C MET A 19 -6.34 3.36 13.56
N PRO A 20 -5.08 3.24 13.13
CA PRO A 20 -4.77 3.03 11.71
C PRO A 20 -5.60 1.88 11.13
N GLY A 21 -6.09 2.03 9.89
CA GLY A 21 -7.03 1.11 9.25
C GLY A 21 -8.51 1.37 9.58
N GLU A 22 -8.83 2.21 10.57
CA GLU A 22 -10.22 2.52 10.91
C GLU A 22 -10.81 3.69 10.12
N SER A 23 -9.99 4.57 9.57
CA SER A 23 -10.42 5.64 8.66
C SER A 23 -10.09 5.31 7.23
N VAL A 24 -11.08 5.32 6.33
CA VAL A 24 -10.88 5.11 4.88
C VAL A 24 -10.06 6.26 4.28
N LEU A 25 -10.27 7.49 4.73
CA LEU A 25 -9.53 8.66 4.22
C LEU A 25 -8.11 8.76 4.80
N HIS A 26 -7.89 8.21 5.98
CA HIS A 26 -6.63 8.30 6.72
C HIS A 26 -6.17 6.92 7.20
N PRO A 27 -5.95 5.97 6.29
CA PRO A 27 -5.72 4.56 6.65
C PRO A 27 -4.42 4.34 7.46
N ASN A 28 -3.46 5.24 7.34
CA ASN A 28 -2.18 5.18 8.07
C ASN A 28 -2.14 6.05 9.33
N SER A 29 -3.28 6.67 9.70
CA SER A 29 -3.30 7.64 10.81
C SER A 29 -4.09 7.13 12.00
N ILE A 30 -3.66 7.54 13.19
CA ILE A 30 -4.50 7.57 14.38
C ILE A 30 -5.34 8.84 14.27
N VAL A 31 -6.66 8.71 14.31
CA VAL A 31 -7.58 9.85 14.22
C VAL A 31 -8.22 10.08 15.59
N LEU A 32 -8.10 11.30 16.11
CA LEU A 32 -8.79 11.72 17.34
C LEU A 32 -9.99 12.59 16.98
N ASN A 33 -11.11 12.27 17.60
CA ASN A 33 -12.31 13.11 17.58
C ASN A 33 -12.50 13.69 18.99
N ILE A 34 -12.26 15.00 19.18
CA ILE A 34 -12.40 15.69 20.47
C ILE A 34 -13.70 16.51 20.44
N TRP A 35 -14.69 16.11 21.25
CA TRP A 35 -16.05 16.62 21.13
C TRP A 35 -16.25 18.08 21.56
N ASP A 36 -15.43 18.59 22.49
CA ASP A 36 -15.52 19.99 22.98
C ASP A 36 -14.24 20.75 22.62
N TRP A 37 -13.72 20.50 21.41
CA TRP A 37 -12.51 21.14 20.89
C TRP A 37 -12.67 22.66 20.78
N ASP A 38 -11.65 23.39 21.22
CA ASP A 38 -11.43 24.81 20.92
C ASP A 38 -9.92 25.11 20.83
N ASP A 39 -9.58 26.29 20.36
CA ASP A 39 -8.20 26.72 20.09
C ASP A 39 -7.27 26.79 21.33
N HIS A 40 -7.79 26.53 22.55
CA HIS A 40 -7.00 26.48 23.78
C HIS A 40 -6.59 25.05 24.18
N TRP A 41 -7.09 24.04 23.48
CA TRP A 41 -6.61 22.68 23.65
C TRP A 41 -5.22 22.55 23.07
N LYS A 42 -4.38 21.70 23.68
CA LYS A 42 -3.03 21.42 23.21
C LYS A 42 -2.88 19.92 23.00
N ILE A 43 -2.34 19.54 21.86
CA ILE A 43 -2.02 18.18 21.56
C ILE A 43 -0.53 18.07 21.23
N GLU A 44 0.16 17.22 21.97
CA GLU A 44 1.55 16.83 21.70
C GLU A 44 1.58 15.33 21.48
N TRP A 45 2.43 14.89 20.58
CA TRP A 45 2.61 13.47 20.37
C TRP A 45 4.06 13.07 20.22
N PHE A 46 4.31 11.81 20.53
CA PHE A 46 5.64 11.22 20.58
C PHE A 46 5.61 9.89 19.83
N GLU A 47 6.66 9.61 19.10
CA GLU A 47 6.91 8.33 18.46
C GLU A 47 8.13 7.70 19.09
N ASP A 48 7.98 6.52 19.68
CA ASP A 48 9.03 5.78 20.40
C ASP A 48 9.76 6.61 21.46
N GLY A 49 9.06 7.58 22.06
CA GLY A 49 9.56 8.51 23.07
C GLY A 49 10.11 9.82 22.52
N GLU A 50 10.29 9.95 21.22
CA GLU A 50 10.78 11.17 20.57
C GLU A 50 9.63 12.13 20.25
N PRO A 51 9.72 13.42 20.62
CA PRO A 51 8.67 14.39 20.36
C PRO A 51 8.55 14.68 18.85
N LYS A 52 7.32 14.70 18.35
CA LYS A 52 6.98 15.01 16.94
C LYS A 52 6.28 16.36 16.78
N GLY A 53 5.98 17.04 17.88
CA GLY A 53 5.38 18.37 17.88
C GLY A 53 3.87 18.37 18.19
N SER A 54 3.20 19.43 17.77
CA SER A 54 1.74 19.63 17.92
C SER A 54 0.99 19.15 16.70
N VAL A 55 -0.31 18.92 16.89
CA VAL A 55 -1.24 18.56 15.81
C VAL A 55 -2.37 19.58 15.78
N GLU A 56 -2.68 20.08 14.61
CA GLU A 56 -3.78 21.02 14.38
C GLU A 56 -5.03 20.28 13.91
N PRO A 57 -6.22 20.74 14.29
CA PRO A 57 -7.47 20.12 13.86
C PRO A 57 -7.71 20.32 12.37
N GLN A 58 -8.36 19.35 11.78
CA GLN A 58 -8.72 19.33 10.36
C GLN A 58 -10.21 19.05 10.18
N ASN A 59 -10.72 19.43 9.03
CA ASN A 59 -12.06 19.10 8.61
C ASN A 59 -12.13 17.62 8.21
N ASP A 60 -12.92 16.85 8.93
CA ASP A 60 -13.15 15.44 8.62
C ASP A 60 -14.57 15.00 9.04
N ARG A 61 -14.85 13.74 8.80
CA ARG A 61 -16.09 13.05 9.17
C ARG A 61 -15.79 11.93 10.14
N SER A 62 -16.76 11.55 10.96
CA SER A 62 -16.60 10.39 11.85
C SER A 62 -16.22 9.13 11.07
N PRO A 63 -15.05 8.52 11.34
CA PRO A 63 -14.65 7.26 10.71
C PRO A 63 -15.66 6.13 10.97
N ALA A 64 -16.13 5.96 12.19
CA ALA A 64 -17.11 4.95 12.57
C ALA A 64 -18.43 5.11 11.80
N PHE A 65 -18.96 6.32 11.73
CA PHE A 65 -20.21 6.57 11.02
C PHE A 65 -20.04 6.43 9.51
N SER A 66 -18.90 6.85 8.96
CA SER A 66 -18.57 6.67 7.54
C SER A 66 -18.52 5.20 7.16
N ARG A 67 -17.85 4.35 7.97
CA ARG A 67 -17.80 2.90 7.75
C ARG A 67 -19.19 2.27 7.76
N GLU A 68 -20.01 2.60 8.77
CA GLU A 68 -21.35 2.01 8.91
C GLU A 68 -22.25 2.41 7.73
N ILE A 69 -22.25 3.66 7.33
CA ILE A 69 -23.04 4.12 6.17
C ILE A 69 -22.56 3.46 4.88
N ASN A 70 -21.24 3.41 4.65
CA ASN A 70 -20.71 2.75 3.45
C ASN A 70 -21.08 1.27 3.42
N ARG A 71 -20.97 0.55 4.55
CA ARG A 71 -21.39 -0.84 4.67
C ARG A 71 -22.86 -1.04 4.30
N VAL A 72 -23.77 -0.27 4.91
CA VAL A 72 -25.22 -0.37 4.67
C VAL A 72 -25.60 -0.16 3.20
N TYR A 73 -24.90 0.75 2.51
CA TYR A 73 -25.19 1.04 1.10
C TYR A 73 -24.46 0.07 0.15
N ALA A 74 -23.25 -0.38 0.49
CA ALA A 74 -22.52 -1.40 -0.27
C ALA A 74 -23.30 -2.73 -0.31
N ASP A 75 -23.90 -3.15 0.81
CA ASP A 75 -24.77 -4.34 0.88
C ASP A 75 -25.99 -4.25 -0.07
N GLN A 76 -26.34 -3.04 -0.51
CA GLN A 76 -27.40 -2.77 -1.49
C GLN A 76 -26.87 -2.53 -2.91
N GLY A 77 -25.55 -2.63 -3.14
CA GLY A 77 -24.91 -2.31 -4.41
C GLY A 77 -25.04 -0.83 -4.80
N LYS A 78 -25.04 0.08 -3.82
CA LYS A 78 -25.26 1.52 -4.01
C LYS A 78 -24.22 2.35 -3.27
N GLU A 79 -24.04 3.59 -3.72
CA GLU A 79 -23.35 4.62 -2.93
C GLU A 79 -24.30 5.31 -1.96
N ALA A 80 -23.77 5.70 -0.79
CA ALA A 80 -24.50 6.47 0.17
C ALA A 80 -24.84 7.87 -0.38
N PRO A 81 -26.13 8.28 -0.38
CA PRO A 81 -26.49 9.64 -0.79
C PRO A 81 -25.84 10.70 0.09
N ALA A 82 -25.51 11.87 -0.48
CA ALA A 82 -24.81 12.95 0.22
C ALA A 82 -25.46 13.33 1.56
N HIS A 83 -26.79 13.35 1.64
CA HIS A 83 -27.53 13.70 2.87
C HIS A 83 -27.49 12.61 3.97
N LYS A 84 -26.96 11.42 3.66
CA LYS A 84 -26.73 10.33 4.61
C LYS A 84 -25.28 10.23 5.05
N LYS A 85 -24.37 10.93 4.35
CA LYS A 85 -22.96 10.96 4.76
C LYS A 85 -22.81 11.79 6.05
N PRO A 86 -21.84 11.44 6.94
CA PRO A 86 -21.63 12.21 8.17
C PRO A 86 -21.30 13.67 7.85
N THR A 87 -21.67 14.56 8.77
CA THR A 87 -21.33 15.97 8.68
C THR A 87 -19.82 16.17 8.84
N VAL A 88 -19.25 17.03 8.02
CA VAL A 88 -17.86 17.49 8.16
C VAL A 88 -17.77 18.43 9.36
N SER A 89 -16.79 18.24 10.21
CA SER A 89 -16.51 19.11 11.34
C SER A 89 -15.01 19.30 11.55
N ALA A 90 -14.62 20.41 12.18
CA ALA A 90 -13.23 20.88 12.29
C ALA A 90 -12.59 20.52 13.65
N HIS A 91 -12.83 19.31 14.15
CA HIS A 91 -12.31 18.86 15.44
C HIS A 91 -11.64 17.46 15.39
N TYR A 92 -11.28 17.02 14.19
CA TYR A 92 -10.53 15.79 14.00
C TYR A 92 -9.05 16.11 13.89
N LEU A 93 -8.23 15.31 14.56
CA LEU A 93 -6.79 15.42 14.56
C LEU A 93 -6.21 14.14 13.97
N HIS A 94 -5.33 14.30 12.98
CA HIS A 94 -4.71 13.16 12.29
C HIS A 94 -3.24 13.07 12.68
N ILE A 95 -2.86 11.97 13.31
CA ILE A 95 -1.48 11.65 13.66
C ILE A 95 -1.06 10.48 12.77
N THR A 96 -0.11 10.73 11.86
CA THR A 96 0.41 9.70 10.95
C THR A 96 1.81 9.29 11.42
N PRO A 97 1.94 8.17 12.15
CA PRO A 97 3.23 7.66 12.59
C PRO A 97 4.07 7.21 11.39
N SER A 98 5.38 7.17 11.57
CA SER A 98 6.25 6.50 10.61
C SER A 98 5.89 5.02 10.51
N GLN A 99 6.23 4.40 9.39
CA GLN A 99 5.99 2.97 9.22
C GLN A 99 6.81 2.08 10.18
N TYR A 100 7.77 2.64 10.90
CA TYR A 100 8.61 1.93 11.87
C TYR A 100 8.24 2.20 13.32
N ALA A 101 7.22 3.04 13.57
CA ALA A 101 6.75 3.35 14.90
C ALA A 101 6.33 2.07 15.65
N LYS A 102 6.84 1.90 16.86
CA LYS A 102 6.45 0.81 17.77
C LYS A 102 5.41 1.29 18.77
N LYS A 103 5.54 2.54 19.20
CA LYS A 103 4.64 3.15 20.17
C LYS A 103 4.39 4.60 19.84
N VAL A 104 3.12 4.98 19.87
CA VAL A 104 2.70 6.40 19.80
C VAL A 104 2.13 6.80 21.15
N THR A 105 2.64 7.88 21.71
CA THR A 105 2.08 8.50 22.91
C THR A 105 1.46 9.84 22.52
N ILE A 106 0.21 10.05 22.88
CA ILE A 106 -0.55 11.27 22.58
C ILE A 106 -0.95 11.90 23.90
N ILE A 107 -0.60 13.15 24.09
CA ILE A 107 -0.94 13.95 25.28
C ILE A 107 -1.91 15.03 24.82
N VAL A 108 -3.11 14.99 25.37
CA VAL A 108 -4.18 15.98 25.10
C VAL A 108 -4.39 16.77 26.38
N GLU A 109 -4.30 18.09 26.31
CA GLU A 109 -4.55 19.01 27.42
C GLU A 109 -5.70 19.98 27.06
N SER A 110 -6.75 19.97 27.87
CA SER A 110 -7.87 20.90 27.72
C SER A 110 -7.51 22.32 28.15
N ARG A 111 -8.35 23.30 27.77
CA ARG A 111 -8.25 24.70 28.24
C ARG A 111 -8.21 24.85 29.78
N PHE A 112 -8.71 23.87 30.51
CA PHE A 112 -8.75 23.87 31.97
C PHE A 112 -7.59 23.12 32.61
N GLY A 113 -6.59 22.69 31.82
CA GLY A 113 -5.42 21.95 32.27
C GLY A 113 -5.66 20.47 32.60
N GLN A 114 -6.80 19.92 32.22
CA GLN A 114 -7.04 18.48 32.32
C GLN A 114 -6.23 17.78 31.24
N LYS A 115 -5.61 16.64 31.59
CA LYS A 115 -4.76 15.87 30.67
C LYS A 115 -5.26 14.46 30.49
N TRP A 116 -5.20 14.02 29.23
CA TRP A 116 -5.41 12.62 28.82
C TRP A 116 -4.14 12.15 28.13
N ILE A 117 -3.70 10.94 28.47
CA ILE A 117 -2.50 10.32 27.88
C ILE A 117 -2.95 9.02 27.23
N HIS A 118 -2.82 8.95 25.91
CA HIS A 118 -3.08 7.75 25.15
C HIS A 118 -1.75 7.12 24.74
N ASN A 119 -1.57 5.85 25.07
CA ASN A 119 -0.43 5.06 24.63
C ASN A 119 -0.93 4.03 23.65
N VAL A 120 -0.53 4.15 22.39
CA VAL A 120 -0.91 3.28 21.30
C VAL A 120 0.27 2.37 21.00
N ASP A 121 0.05 1.06 21.12
CA ASP A 121 1.01 0.04 20.68
C ASP A 121 0.76 -0.23 19.19
N MET A 122 1.76 0.02 18.35
CA MET A 122 1.68 -0.16 16.93
C MET A 122 1.97 -1.61 16.48
N SER A 123 2.35 -2.51 17.42
CA SER A 123 2.65 -3.92 17.11
C SER A 123 1.41 -4.74 16.73
N ASP A 124 0.21 -4.25 17.08
CA ASP A 124 -1.06 -4.88 16.73
C ASP A 124 -1.63 -4.37 15.39
N TYR A 125 -0.98 -3.37 14.80
CA TYR A 125 -1.38 -2.82 13.51
C TYR A 125 -0.74 -3.61 12.36
N ILE A 126 -1.55 -4.03 11.40
CA ILE A 126 -1.13 -4.72 10.18
C ILE A 126 -1.41 -3.83 8.98
N ASP A 127 -0.37 -3.53 8.20
CA ASP A 127 -0.47 -2.83 6.93
C ASP A 127 -1.10 -3.74 5.87
N VAL A 128 -2.20 -3.30 5.28
CA VAL A 128 -2.86 -4.00 4.17
C VAL A 128 -2.40 -3.40 2.85
N GLN A 129 -1.75 -4.23 2.04
CA GLN A 129 -1.19 -3.84 0.76
C GLN A 129 -2.02 -4.41 -0.39
N ALA A 130 -2.56 -3.53 -1.23
CA ALA A 130 -3.36 -3.92 -2.39
C ALA A 130 -2.46 -4.45 -3.50
N HIS A 131 -2.35 -5.79 -3.63
CA HIS A 131 -1.56 -6.46 -4.66
C HIS A 131 -2.00 -6.02 -6.06
N ARG A 132 -1.12 -5.33 -6.79
CA ARG A 132 -1.39 -4.74 -8.10
C ARG A 132 -2.63 -3.84 -8.13
N GLY A 133 -2.93 -3.18 -6.99
CA GLY A 133 -4.14 -2.37 -6.82
C GLY A 133 -5.42 -3.15 -6.52
N GLY A 134 -5.32 -4.42 -6.05
CA GLY A 134 -6.46 -5.30 -5.81
C GLY A 134 -6.84 -6.11 -7.05
N ALA A 135 -5.93 -7.01 -7.49
CA ALA A 135 -6.06 -7.77 -8.73
C ALA A 135 -7.29 -8.68 -8.80
N GLY A 136 -7.87 -9.06 -7.65
CA GLY A 136 -9.13 -9.82 -7.58
C GLY A 136 -10.36 -8.99 -7.91
N LEU A 137 -10.30 -7.68 -7.74
CA LEU A 137 -11.43 -6.76 -7.88
C LEU A 137 -11.39 -5.93 -9.17
N MET A 138 -10.19 -5.48 -9.57
CA MET A 138 -10.00 -4.56 -10.69
C MET A 138 -8.92 -5.06 -11.65
N PRO A 139 -8.88 -4.56 -12.91
CA PRO A 139 -7.76 -4.84 -13.81
C PRO A 139 -6.42 -4.47 -13.18
N GLU A 140 -5.56 -5.46 -12.95
CA GLU A 140 -4.32 -5.33 -12.20
C GLU A 140 -3.36 -4.29 -12.79
N ASN A 141 -2.62 -3.58 -11.92
CA ASN A 141 -1.57 -2.66 -12.35
C ASN A 141 -2.09 -1.52 -13.25
N THR A 142 -3.28 -0.99 -12.96
CA THR A 142 -3.91 0.12 -13.67
C THR A 142 -4.25 1.29 -12.74
N ILE A 143 -4.48 2.45 -13.31
CA ILE A 143 -4.92 3.64 -12.55
C ILE A 143 -6.26 3.37 -11.86
N GLU A 144 -7.19 2.69 -12.55
CA GLU A 144 -8.50 2.33 -12.02
C GLU A 144 -8.41 1.39 -10.81
N ALA A 145 -7.47 0.43 -10.85
CA ALA A 145 -7.22 -0.46 -9.72
C ALA A 145 -6.69 0.32 -8.50
N MET A 146 -5.70 1.19 -8.70
CA MET A 146 -5.15 2.00 -7.61
C MET A 146 -6.20 2.94 -7.02
N LYS A 147 -7.02 3.58 -7.89
CA LYS A 147 -8.14 4.40 -7.42
C LYS A 147 -9.12 3.61 -6.56
N ASN A 148 -9.53 2.44 -7.01
CA ASN A 148 -10.44 1.57 -6.25
C ASN A 148 -9.84 1.18 -4.88
N ALA A 149 -8.57 0.82 -4.84
CA ALA A 149 -7.86 0.50 -3.61
C ALA A 149 -7.83 1.69 -2.62
N LEU A 150 -7.57 2.91 -3.12
CA LEU A 150 -7.65 4.14 -2.31
C LEU A 150 -9.04 4.36 -1.76
N ASP A 151 -10.09 4.20 -2.58
CA ASP A 151 -11.49 4.36 -2.18
C ASP A 151 -11.92 3.33 -1.11
N MET A 152 -11.25 2.18 -1.05
CA MET A 152 -11.43 1.17 -0.01
C MET A 152 -10.64 1.47 1.27
N GLY A 153 -9.68 2.39 1.22
CA GLY A 153 -8.87 2.79 2.37
C GLY A 153 -7.72 1.84 2.68
N VAL A 154 -7.04 1.33 1.67
CA VAL A 154 -5.83 0.51 1.86
C VAL A 154 -4.66 1.36 2.36
N ASN A 155 -3.75 0.74 3.08
CA ASN A 155 -2.59 1.40 3.66
C ASN A 155 -1.47 1.63 2.65
N THR A 156 -1.27 0.65 1.75
CA THR A 156 -0.17 0.60 0.79
C THR A 156 -0.67 0.10 -0.56
N LEU A 157 -0.25 0.75 -1.63
CA LEU A 157 -0.44 0.28 -3.00
C LEU A 157 0.78 -0.54 -3.41
N GLU A 158 0.54 -1.79 -3.81
CA GLU A 158 1.58 -2.61 -4.39
C GLU A 158 1.44 -2.64 -5.91
N LEU A 159 2.55 -2.58 -6.64
CA LEU A 159 2.60 -2.57 -8.09
C LEU A 159 3.95 -3.05 -8.65
N ASP A 160 3.94 -3.44 -9.93
CA ASP A 160 5.09 -4.03 -10.62
C ASP A 160 5.59 -3.13 -11.76
N LEU A 161 6.90 -3.05 -11.95
CA LEU A 161 7.52 -2.25 -13.00
C LEU A 161 8.13 -3.10 -14.12
N GLN A 162 7.93 -2.62 -15.35
CA GLN A 162 8.61 -3.08 -16.56
C GLN A 162 9.16 -1.88 -17.34
N VAL A 163 10.02 -2.15 -18.33
CA VAL A 163 10.65 -1.09 -19.16
C VAL A 163 10.38 -1.35 -20.63
N THR A 164 10.01 -0.32 -21.37
CA THR A 164 9.74 -0.35 -22.82
C THR A 164 11.01 -0.21 -23.66
N ALA A 165 10.90 -0.38 -24.97
CA ALA A 165 12.02 -0.23 -25.92
C ALA A 165 12.62 1.18 -25.94
N ASP A 166 11.81 2.20 -25.69
CA ASP A 166 12.21 3.60 -25.59
C ASP A 166 12.57 4.06 -24.17
N GLY A 167 12.74 3.08 -23.24
CA GLY A 167 13.24 3.32 -21.90
C GLY A 167 12.20 3.88 -20.92
N GLN A 168 10.91 3.90 -21.30
CA GLN A 168 9.84 4.33 -20.39
C GLN A 168 9.54 3.22 -19.37
N VAL A 169 9.29 3.62 -18.12
CA VAL A 169 8.90 2.70 -17.05
C VAL A 169 7.38 2.60 -17.01
N VAL A 170 6.85 1.38 -17.22
CA VAL A 170 5.42 1.08 -17.24
C VAL A 170 5.04 0.15 -16.11
N VAL A 171 3.77 0.22 -15.68
CA VAL A 171 3.25 -0.66 -14.62
C VAL A 171 2.73 -1.94 -15.25
N SER A 172 3.40 -3.06 -14.95
CA SER A 172 3.06 -4.39 -15.46
C SER A 172 3.79 -5.50 -14.71
N HIS A 173 3.06 -6.55 -14.34
CA HIS A 173 3.67 -7.76 -13.77
C HIS A 173 4.49 -8.54 -14.79
N ASP A 174 3.85 -8.91 -15.92
CA ASP A 174 4.53 -9.69 -16.95
C ASP A 174 5.31 -8.78 -17.92
N PRO A 175 6.47 -9.21 -18.43
CA PRO A 175 7.24 -8.47 -19.43
C PRO A 175 6.59 -8.52 -20.83
N TYR A 176 5.39 -9.06 -20.95
CA TYR A 176 4.62 -9.19 -22.21
C TYR A 176 3.13 -9.07 -21.93
N PHE A 177 2.33 -8.93 -23.01
CA PHE A 177 0.87 -8.93 -22.92
C PHE A 177 0.34 -10.34 -22.70
N HIS A 178 -0.28 -10.55 -21.53
CA HIS A 178 -0.71 -11.87 -21.09
C HIS A 178 -2.05 -12.27 -21.70
N HIS A 179 -2.16 -13.51 -22.17
CA HIS A 179 -3.35 -14.04 -22.86
C HIS A 179 -4.62 -14.06 -22.02
N ARG A 180 -4.53 -14.05 -20.69
CA ARG A 180 -5.72 -14.08 -19.81
C ARG A 180 -6.53 -12.80 -19.87
N TYR A 181 -5.92 -11.64 -20.18
CA TYR A 181 -6.60 -10.36 -20.07
C TYR A 181 -6.34 -9.41 -21.26
N ALA A 182 -5.25 -9.57 -22.00
CA ALA A 182 -4.85 -8.57 -22.99
C ALA A 182 -5.62 -8.70 -24.31
N THR A 183 -5.97 -7.54 -24.88
CA THR A 183 -6.57 -7.38 -26.21
C THR A 183 -5.69 -6.46 -27.06
N ARG A 184 -5.44 -6.85 -28.30
CA ARG A 184 -4.62 -6.08 -29.25
C ARG A 184 -5.34 -4.83 -29.75
N PRO A 185 -4.60 -3.89 -30.35
CA PRO A 185 -5.18 -2.66 -30.95
C PRO A 185 -6.23 -2.92 -32.04
N ASP A 186 -6.16 -4.05 -32.73
CA ASP A 186 -7.14 -4.48 -33.74
C ASP A 186 -8.41 -5.12 -33.14
N GLY A 187 -8.49 -5.21 -31.82
CA GLY A 187 -9.62 -5.81 -31.09
C GLY A 187 -9.51 -7.32 -30.89
N THR A 188 -8.46 -7.97 -31.41
CA THR A 188 -8.28 -9.41 -31.21
C THR A 188 -7.69 -9.74 -29.83
N ALA A 189 -8.16 -10.82 -29.21
CA ALA A 189 -7.60 -11.30 -27.95
C ALA A 189 -6.18 -11.86 -28.17
N VAL A 190 -5.26 -11.56 -27.27
CA VAL A 190 -3.99 -12.29 -27.16
C VAL A 190 -4.31 -13.71 -26.71
N ARG A 191 -3.78 -14.74 -27.40
CA ARG A 191 -4.03 -16.15 -27.11
C ARG A 191 -2.80 -16.81 -26.48
N LYS A 192 -3.01 -17.92 -25.78
CA LYS A 192 -1.96 -18.68 -25.11
C LYS A 192 -0.91 -19.23 -26.08
N GLU A 193 -1.35 -19.63 -27.27
CA GLU A 193 -0.53 -20.17 -28.36
C GLU A 193 0.20 -19.11 -29.18
N ASP A 194 -0.15 -17.84 -29.02
CA ASP A 194 0.47 -16.75 -29.77
C ASP A 194 1.91 -16.52 -29.30
N LYS A 195 2.76 -16.01 -30.20
CA LYS A 195 4.10 -15.54 -29.84
C LYS A 195 3.96 -14.39 -28.82
N LYS A 196 4.75 -14.45 -27.76
CA LYS A 196 4.76 -13.42 -26.72
C LYS A 196 5.11 -12.04 -27.29
N GLU A 197 4.30 -11.07 -26.98
CA GLU A 197 4.44 -9.67 -27.37
C GLU A 197 5.08 -8.91 -26.22
N TYR A 198 6.42 -8.82 -26.23
CA TYR A 198 7.21 -8.27 -25.15
C TYR A 198 7.17 -6.76 -25.12
N ILE A 199 6.94 -6.19 -23.94
CA ILE A 199 6.91 -4.74 -23.66
C ILE A 199 8.24 -4.08 -24.06
N TYR A 200 9.37 -4.71 -23.74
CA TYR A 200 10.71 -4.20 -24.07
C TYR A 200 11.01 -4.13 -25.57
N LYS A 201 10.14 -4.72 -26.42
CA LYS A 201 10.28 -4.66 -27.90
C LYS A 201 9.39 -3.60 -28.55
N MET A 202 8.66 -2.83 -27.76
CA MET A 202 7.72 -1.80 -28.20
C MET A 202 8.01 -0.48 -27.53
N PRO A 203 7.91 0.66 -28.24
CA PRO A 203 7.86 1.96 -27.56
C PRO A 203 6.55 2.08 -26.78
N TYR A 204 6.50 2.95 -25.78
CA TYR A 204 5.31 3.12 -24.95
C TYR A 204 4.06 3.48 -25.80
N SER A 205 4.22 4.26 -26.86
CA SER A 205 3.13 4.60 -27.78
C SER A 205 2.44 3.40 -28.42
N GLU A 206 3.10 2.26 -28.52
CA GLU A 206 2.50 0.99 -28.96
C GLU A 206 1.94 0.20 -27.77
N VAL A 207 2.65 0.16 -26.65
CA VAL A 207 2.17 -0.49 -25.40
C VAL A 207 0.82 0.07 -24.98
N ALA A 208 0.63 1.38 -25.02
CA ALA A 208 -0.59 2.08 -24.62
C ALA A 208 -1.81 1.81 -25.53
N LYS A 209 -1.64 1.10 -26.65
CA LYS A 209 -2.75 0.71 -27.53
C LYS A 209 -3.43 -0.60 -27.16
N TYR A 210 -2.79 -1.40 -26.28
CA TYR A 210 -3.35 -2.66 -25.81
C TYR A 210 -4.32 -2.42 -24.66
N ASP A 211 -5.53 -2.98 -24.79
CA ASP A 211 -6.43 -3.04 -23.64
C ASP A 211 -6.08 -4.21 -22.72
N VAL A 212 -6.13 -3.97 -21.42
CA VAL A 212 -5.77 -4.97 -20.40
C VAL A 212 -6.86 -5.19 -19.34
N GLY A 213 -8.07 -4.69 -19.57
CA GLY A 213 -9.11 -4.77 -18.55
C GLY A 213 -10.53 -5.07 -19.02
N LYS A 214 -10.85 -4.97 -20.33
CA LYS A 214 -12.22 -5.18 -20.80
C LYS A 214 -12.66 -6.64 -20.84
N ARG A 215 -11.72 -7.60 -20.76
CA ARG A 215 -12.05 -9.03 -20.82
C ARG A 215 -12.37 -9.56 -19.42
N PRO A 216 -13.44 -10.39 -19.29
CA PRO A 216 -13.75 -11.05 -18.03
C PRO A 216 -12.60 -11.97 -17.58
N SER A 217 -12.39 -12.07 -16.28
CA SER A 217 -11.38 -12.94 -15.69
C SER A 217 -11.96 -14.34 -15.46
N GLU A 218 -11.21 -15.36 -15.87
CA GLU A 218 -11.53 -16.76 -15.54
C GLU A 218 -11.14 -17.11 -14.10
N VAL A 219 -10.17 -16.39 -13.52
CA VAL A 219 -9.65 -16.64 -12.17
C VAL A 219 -10.49 -15.92 -11.12
N TRP A 220 -10.93 -14.70 -11.43
CA TRP A 220 -11.75 -13.86 -10.56
C TRP A 220 -13.02 -13.43 -11.27
N PRO A 221 -14.10 -14.22 -11.20
CA PRO A 221 -15.35 -13.94 -11.95
C PRO A 221 -16.01 -12.60 -11.60
N GLU A 222 -15.84 -12.14 -10.35
CA GLU A 222 -16.38 -10.87 -9.86
C GLU A 222 -15.53 -9.63 -10.21
N LYS A 223 -14.36 -9.86 -10.82
CA LYS A 223 -13.45 -8.77 -11.22
C LYS A 223 -14.11 -7.84 -12.21
N ALA A 224 -14.03 -6.55 -12.00
CA ALA A 224 -14.58 -5.55 -12.89
C ALA A 224 -13.97 -5.64 -14.32
N CYS A 225 -14.80 -5.46 -15.33
CA CYS A 225 -14.38 -5.37 -16.73
C CYS A 225 -14.40 -3.89 -17.15
N ILE A 226 -13.23 -3.30 -17.31
CA ILE A 226 -13.07 -1.88 -17.66
C ILE A 226 -12.01 -1.77 -18.75
N GLU A 227 -12.32 -1.06 -19.84
CA GLU A 227 -11.33 -0.78 -20.87
C GLU A 227 -10.24 0.12 -20.30
N THR A 228 -9.00 -0.37 -20.27
CA THR A 228 -7.86 0.33 -19.68
C THR A 228 -6.56 -0.18 -20.28
N VAL A 229 -5.47 0.57 -20.04
CA VAL A 229 -4.14 0.29 -20.58
C VAL A 229 -3.11 0.13 -19.47
N LYS A 230 -1.92 -0.36 -19.81
CA LYS A 230 -0.77 -0.31 -18.89
C LYS A 230 -0.26 1.12 -18.80
N PRO A 231 -0.36 1.80 -17.63
CA PRO A 231 0.06 3.19 -17.49
C PRO A 231 1.58 3.32 -17.39
N LEU A 232 2.08 4.51 -17.69
CA LEU A 232 3.40 4.90 -17.22
C LEU A 232 3.42 4.93 -15.68
N ALA A 233 4.50 4.47 -15.09
CA ALA A 233 4.64 4.49 -13.63
C ALA A 233 4.66 5.93 -13.08
N SER A 234 5.22 6.89 -13.85
CA SER A 234 5.15 8.31 -13.51
C SER A 234 3.71 8.80 -13.39
N ASP A 235 2.89 8.49 -14.39
CA ASP A 235 1.51 8.99 -14.50
C ASP A 235 0.62 8.37 -13.43
N LEU A 236 0.84 7.07 -13.12
CA LEU A 236 0.12 6.40 -12.06
C LEU A 236 0.44 7.01 -10.69
N ILE A 237 1.71 7.23 -10.38
CA ILE A 237 2.12 7.83 -9.09
C ILE A 237 1.56 9.26 -9.00
N ASP A 238 1.69 10.07 -10.06
CA ASP A 238 1.16 11.43 -10.08
C ASP A 238 -0.36 11.47 -9.91
N PHE A 239 -1.07 10.53 -10.55
CA PHE A 239 -2.51 10.36 -10.34
C PHE A 239 -2.84 10.07 -8.87
N VAL A 240 -2.15 9.12 -8.24
CA VAL A 240 -2.39 8.71 -6.85
C VAL A 240 -2.13 9.87 -5.89
N GLU A 241 -1.00 10.57 -6.02
CA GLU A 241 -0.66 11.72 -5.17
C GLU A 241 -1.67 12.88 -5.34
N ASN A 242 -2.11 13.15 -6.55
CA ASN A 242 -3.13 14.17 -6.80
C ASN A 242 -4.50 13.74 -6.27
N TYR A 243 -4.90 12.50 -6.52
CA TYR A 243 -6.19 11.97 -6.07
C TYR A 243 -6.34 12.01 -4.55
N THR A 244 -5.32 11.55 -3.81
CA THR A 244 -5.32 11.60 -2.34
C THR A 244 -5.44 13.03 -1.84
N LYS A 245 -4.67 13.96 -2.41
CA LYS A 245 -4.70 15.38 -2.06
C LYS A 245 -6.06 16.02 -2.33
N GLU A 246 -6.62 15.82 -3.52
CA GLU A 246 -7.90 16.42 -3.94
C GLU A 246 -9.10 15.91 -3.11
N ASN A 247 -9.01 14.67 -2.63
CA ASN A 247 -10.06 14.05 -1.82
C ASN A 247 -9.81 14.17 -0.30
N GLY A 248 -8.80 14.94 0.13
CA GLY A 248 -8.49 15.14 1.56
C GLY A 248 -8.04 13.87 2.28
N MET A 249 -7.46 12.92 1.52
CA MET A 249 -6.92 11.67 2.05
C MET A 249 -5.50 11.88 2.56
N SER A 250 -5.08 11.09 3.54
CA SER A 250 -3.66 11.00 3.90
C SER A 250 -2.84 10.39 2.76
N PRO A 251 -1.57 10.80 2.58
CA PRO A 251 -0.69 10.17 1.61
C PRO A 251 -0.58 8.66 1.83
N VAL A 252 -0.75 7.88 0.75
CA VAL A 252 -0.63 6.43 0.77
C VAL A 252 0.83 5.99 0.70
N ARG A 253 1.12 4.75 1.12
CA ARG A 253 2.42 4.10 0.95
C ARG A 253 2.48 3.31 -0.35
N TYR A 254 3.69 3.03 -0.81
CA TYR A 254 3.94 2.26 -2.02
C TYR A 254 4.90 1.10 -1.73
N ASN A 255 4.58 -0.07 -2.28
CA ASN A 255 5.48 -1.21 -2.35
C ASN A 255 5.66 -1.58 -3.83
N ILE A 256 6.82 -1.27 -4.40
CA ILE A 256 7.02 -1.31 -5.86
C ILE A 256 8.03 -2.39 -6.24
N GLU A 257 7.59 -3.37 -7.06
CA GLU A 257 8.45 -4.44 -7.51
C GLU A 257 9.20 -4.09 -8.79
N ILE A 258 10.52 -4.21 -8.75
CA ILE A 258 11.37 -4.24 -9.94
C ILE A 258 11.42 -5.68 -10.44
N LYS A 259 10.78 -5.92 -11.60
CA LYS A 259 10.60 -7.25 -12.20
C LYS A 259 11.81 -7.73 -13.00
N SER A 260 13.03 -7.26 -12.68
CA SER A 260 14.25 -7.85 -13.26
C SER A 260 14.37 -9.31 -12.83
N LYS A 261 15.00 -10.13 -13.66
CA LYS A 261 15.21 -11.53 -13.37
C LYS A 261 16.43 -12.07 -14.09
N ASP A 262 17.13 -12.97 -13.41
CA ASP A 262 18.22 -13.74 -13.97
C ASP A 262 17.66 -14.95 -14.72
N ALA A 263 17.41 -14.79 -16.02
CA ALA A 263 16.86 -15.83 -16.87
C ALA A 263 17.22 -15.60 -18.34
N ASP A 264 17.11 -16.63 -19.17
CA ASP A 264 17.23 -16.54 -20.61
C ASP A 264 16.31 -15.45 -21.18
N GLY A 265 16.87 -14.53 -21.94
CA GLY A 265 16.13 -13.43 -22.54
C GLY A 265 16.49 -12.04 -22.02
N GLU A 266 17.37 -11.94 -21.01
CA GLU A 266 17.98 -10.66 -20.61
C GLU A 266 18.69 -10.03 -21.82
N SER A 267 18.55 -8.71 -21.99
CA SER A 267 18.97 -7.93 -23.16
C SER A 267 18.23 -8.24 -24.47
N ILE A 268 17.31 -9.20 -24.48
CA ILE A 268 16.52 -9.58 -25.66
C ILE A 268 15.03 -9.29 -25.45
N ASN A 269 14.47 -9.80 -24.38
CA ASN A 269 13.03 -9.72 -24.06
C ASN A 269 12.73 -8.76 -22.91
N TRP A 270 13.75 -8.39 -22.12
CA TRP A 270 13.78 -7.39 -21.08
C TRP A 270 15.18 -6.80 -20.95
N PRO A 271 15.36 -5.60 -20.34
CA PRO A 271 16.68 -4.99 -20.17
C PRO A 271 17.63 -5.84 -19.35
N THR A 272 18.92 -5.52 -19.42
CA THR A 272 19.88 -5.99 -18.41
C THR A 272 19.43 -5.51 -17.03
N TYR A 273 19.75 -6.25 -15.97
CA TYR A 273 19.28 -5.91 -14.62
C TYR A 273 19.72 -4.50 -14.20
N ASP A 274 20.95 -4.09 -14.50
CA ASP A 274 21.49 -2.77 -14.17
C ASP A 274 20.76 -1.64 -14.92
N SER A 275 20.49 -1.83 -16.21
CA SER A 275 19.70 -0.89 -17.01
C SER A 275 18.26 -0.78 -16.49
N PHE A 276 17.65 -1.93 -16.17
CA PHE A 276 16.31 -1.98 -15.62
C PHE A 276 16.22 -1.24 -14.29
N VAL A 277 17.07 -1.63 -13.33
CA VAL A 277 17.10 -1.04 -11.99
C VAL A 277 17.37 0.45 -12.06
N ARG A 278 18.32 0.88 -12.91
CA ARG A 278 18.65 2.28 -13.08
C ARG A 278 17.45 3.10 -13.60
N SER A 279 16.73 2.59 -14.61
CA SER A 279 15.55 3.28 -15.15
C SER A 279 14.48 3.45 -14.08
N CYS A 280 14.18 2.38 -13.32
CA CYS A 280 13.22 2.42 -12.23
C CYS A 280 13.69 3.35 -11.09
N ALA A 281 14.94 3.24 -10.66
CA ALA A 281 15.48 4.03 -9.56
C ALA A 281 15.47 5.53 -9.86
N LEU A 282 15.85 5.95 -11.08
CA LEU A 282 15.81 7.36 -11.49
C LEU A 282 14.37 7.91 -11.46
N LEU A 283 13.40 7.13 -11.93
CA LEU A 283 11.99 7.51 -11.84
C LEU A 283 11.56 7.66 -10.38
N LEU A 284 11.76 6.61 -9.56
CA LEU A 284 11.31 6.59 -8.18
C LEU A 284 11.95 7.69 -7.34
N HIS A 285 13.25 7.94 -7.53
CA HIS A 285 13.96 9.05 -6.89
C HIS A 285 13.35 10.42 -7.25
N SER A 286 12.91 10.59 -8.50
CA SER A 286 12.28 11.85 -8.95
C SER A 286 10.91 12.12 -8.33
N LYS A 287 10.25 11.10 -7.76
CA LYS A 287 8.92 11.23 -7.13
C LYS A 287 8.96 11.68 -5.67
N ASP A 288 10.13 11.67 -5.03
CA ASP A 288 10.34 12.15 -3.66
C ASP A 288 9.32 11.63 -2.62
N LEU A 289 9.06 10.31 -2.68
CA LEU A 289 8.08 9.66 -1.83
C LEU A 289 8.59 9.40 -0.40
N GLY A 290 9.89 9.59 -0.16
CA GLY A 290 10.53 9.41 1.14
C GLY A 290 10.34 7.99 1.70
N ASP A 291 10.03 7.90 2.99
CA ASP A 291 9.81 6.65 3.71
C ASP A 291 8.48 5.94 3.36
N ARG A 292 7.64 6.56 2.53
CA ARG A 292 6.42 5.93 2.00
C ARG A 292 6.70 4.92 0.89
N LEU A 293 7.93 4.85 0.38
CA LEU A 293 8.33 3.97 -0.72
C LEU A 293 9.17 2.80 -0.23
N VAL A 294 8.72 1.59 -0.54
CA VAL A 294 9.48 0.35 -0.45
C VAL A 294 9.72 -0.17 -1.86
N VAL A 295 10.94 -0.59 -2.16
CA VAL A 295 11.29 -1.24 -3.43
C VAL A 295 11.55 -2.71 -3.17
N GLN A 296 10.77 -3.57 -3.82
CA GLN A 296 10.90 -5.02 -3.67
C GLN A 296 11.40 -5.71 -4.94
N SER A 297 12.07 -6.84 -4.80
CA SER A 297 12.48 -7.69 -5.93
C SER A 297 12.80 -9.11 -5.48
N PHE A 298 12.60 -10.08 -6.39
CA PHE A 298 13.17 -11.43 -6.30
C PHE A 298 14.64 -11.47 -6.72
N ASP A 299 15.06 -10.51 -7.56
CA ASP A 299 16.42 -10.46 -8.10
C ASP A 299 17.39 -9.83 -7.09
N VAL A 300 18.16 -10.67 -6.43
CA VAL A 300 19.17 -10.23 -5.45
C VAL A 300 20.21 -9.29 -6.04
N ARG A 301 20.48 -9.36 -7.36
CA ARG A 301 21.39 -8.45 -8.06
C ARG A 301 20.81 -7.03 -8.09
N ALA A 302 19.49 -6.93 -8.36
CA ALA A 302 18.76 -5.66 -8.34
C ALA A 302 18.80 -5.02 -6.96
N LEU A 303 18.50 -5.80 -5.91
CA LEU A 303 18.55 -5.33 -4.53
C LEU A 303 19.96 -4.89 -4.12
N ALA A 304 21.00 -5.65 -4.51
CA ALA A 304 22.38 -5.29 -4.23
C ALA A 304 22.81 -3.99 -4.94
N TYR A 305 22.40 -3.83 -6.20
CA TYR A 305 22.63 -2.60 -6.97
C TYR A 305 21.92 -1.38 -6.32
N MET A 306 20.65 -1.55 -5.91
CA MET A 306 19.91 -0.51 -5.21
C MET A 306 20.60 -0.12 -3.90
N LYS A 307 21.00 -1.10 -3.08
CA LYS A 307 21.67 -0.83 -1.79
C LYS A 307 22.97 -0.07 -1.95
N GLU A 308 23.72 -0.35 -3.03
CA GLU A 308 24.99 0.35 -3.30
C GLU A 308 24.80 1.76 -3.84
N ARG A 309 23.83 1.96 -4.76
CA ARG A 309 23.71 3.18 -5.56
C ARG A 309 22.64 4.14 -5.06
N TYR A 310 21.64 3.63 -4.35
CA TYR A 310 20.46 4.35 -3.86
C TYR A 310 20.13 3.92 -2.43
N PRO A 311 21.06 4.13 -1.47
CA PRO A 311 20.95 3.62 -0.09
C PRO A 311 19.78 4.22 0.70
N GLU A 312 19.17 5.29 0.18
CA GLU A 312 17.98 5.94 0.75
C GLU A 312 16.70 5.12 0.59
N PHE A 313 16.64 4.19 -0.34
CA PHE A 313 15.45 3.36 -0.54
C PHE A 313 15.37 2.24 0.51
N ILE A 314 14.14 2.02 0.97
CA ILE A 314 13.78 0.87 1.80
C ILE A 314 13.65 -0.32 0.86
N LEU A 315 14.41 -1.39 1.12
CA LEU A 315 14.45 -2.56 0.26
C LEU A 315 13.74 -3.75 0.89
N SER A 316 12.96 -4.46 0.09
CA SER A 316 12.29 -5.69 0.46
C SER A 316 12.73 -6.87 -0.41
N TYR A 317 13.11 -7.97 0.22
CA TYR A 317 13.47 -9.19 -0.49
C TYR A 317 12.26 -10.12 -0.63
N LEU A 318 11.85 -10.34 -1.89
CA LEU A 318 10.79 -11.30 -2.24
C LEU A 318 11.34 -12.74 -2.27
N VAL A 319 10.61 -13.66 -1.62
CA VAL A 319 11.03 -15.06 -1.50
C VAL A 319 9.88 -15.99 -1.92
N ASP A 320 10.16 -16.85 -2.93
CA ASP A 320 9.20 -17.83 -3.44
C ASP A 320 9.05 -19.03 -2.48
N ALA A 321 7.90 -19.71 -2.53
CA ALA A 321 7.58 -20.89 -1.74
C ALA A 321 8.57 -22.06 -1.91
N LYS A 322 9.37 -22.05 -2.99
CA LYS A 322 10.35 -23.09 -3.29
C LYS A 322 11.69 -22.89 -2.59
N GLU A 323 11.90 -21.75 -1.96
CA GLU A 323 13.12 -21.47 -1.21
C GLU A 323 13.21 -22.37 0.05
N PRO A 324 14.38 -22.92 0.35
CA PRO A 324 14.46 -24.00 1.34
C PRO A 324 14.23 -23.51 2.79
N ASP A 325 14.96 -22.50 3.24
CA ASP A 325 14.89 -21.99 4.60
C ASP A 325 15.46 -20.57 4.70
N PHE A 326 15.13 -19.90 5.80
CA PHE A 326 15.49 -18.50 6.07
C PHE A 326 17.00 -18.24 5.93
N ASP A 327 17.83 -19.05 6.56
CA ASP A 327 19.28 -18.80 6.59
C ASP A 327 19.93 -19.04 5.22
N THR A 328 19.39 -19.96 4.42
CA THR A 328 19.86 -20.24 3.07
C THR A 328 19.52 -19.13 2.09
N PHE A 329 18.27 -18.65 2.06
CA PHE A 329 17.93 -17.59 1.11
C PHE A 329 18.52 -16.23 1.53
N MET A 330 18.64 -15.93 2.82
CA MET A 330 19.29 -14.71 3.29
C MET A 330 20.78 -14.62 2.94
N LYS A 331 21.48 -15.75 2.82
CA LYS A 331 22.89 -15.78 2.35
C LYS A 331 23.07 -15.33 0.90
N LYS A 332 22.01 -15.33 0.09
CA LYS A 332 22.05 -14.81 -1.29
C LYS A 332 22.26 -13.30 -1.32
N LEU A 333 21.81 -12.58 -0.28
CA LEU A 333 22.06 -11.16 -0.08
C LEU A 333 23.36 -10.94 0.72
N LYS A 334 24.12 -9.91 0.34
CA LYS A 334 25.33 -9.49 1.07
C LYS A 334 25.05 -8.42 2.14
N PHE A 335 23.78 -8.12 2.38
CA PHE A 335 23.30 -7.15 3.36
C PHE A 335 21.97 -7.64 3.95
N THR A 336 21.54 -7.05 5.04
CA THR A 336 20.21 -7.27 5.62
C THR A 336 19.26 -6.24 5.01
N PRO A 337 18.20 -6.65 4.27
CA PRO A 337 17.19 -5.72 3.77
C PRO A 337 16.33 -5.23 4.94
N GLU A 338 15.68 -4.11 4.76
CA GLU A 338 14.75 -3.56 5.74
C GLU A 338 13.48 -4.40 5.85
N TRP A 339 13.08 -5.07 4.75
CA TRP A 339 11.89 -5.91 4.71
C TRP A 339 12.18 -7.28 4.08
N LEU A 340 11.41 -8.29 4.51
CA LEU A 340 11.34 -9.61 3.90
C LEU A 340 9.90 -9.86 3.45
N SER A 341 9.71 -10.24 2.19
CA SER A 341 8.39 -10.56 1.63
C SER A 341 8.35 -12.01 1.15
N PRO A 342 8.12 -12.98 2.05
CA PRO A 342 8.04 -14.40 1.71
C PRO A 342 6.66 -14.77 1.18
N HIS A 343 6.56 -15.83 0.37
CA HIS A 343 5.27 -16.46 0.09
C HIS A 343 4.62 -16.92 1.41
N HIS A 344 3.32 -16.67 1.59
CA HIS A 344 2.62 -16.91 2.86
C HIS A 344 2.73 -18.36 3.35
N SER A 345 2.80 -19.34 2.42
CA SER A 345 2.86 -20.76 2.79
C SER A 345 4.14 -21.17 3.51
N ILE A 346 5.24 -20.43 3.34
CA ILE A 346 6.52 -20.67 4.03
C ILE A 346 6.73 -19.75 5.23
N THR A 347 5.80 -18.86 5.51
CA THR A 347 5.86 -17.94 6.65
C THR A 347 5.55 -18.68 7.93
N THR A 348 6.51 -18.72 8.85
CA THR A 348 6.43 -19.41 10.14
C THR A 348 6.72 -18.45 11.30
N GLU A 349 6.31 -18.83 12.52
CA GLU A 349 6.62 -18.08 13.74
C GLU A 349 8.14 -17.88 13.94
N GLU A 350 8.95 -18.89 13.64
CA GLU A 350 10.40 -18.79 13.69
C GLU A 350 10.94 -17.75 12.69
N MET A 351 10.38 -17.70 11.46
CA MET A 351 10.77 -16.72 10.46
C MET A 351 10.41 -15.30 10.90
N VAL A 352 9.21 -15.08 11.41
CA VAL A 352 8.78 -13.77 11.95
C VAL A 352 9.72 -13.33 13.07
N LYS A 353 9.99 -14.20 14.04
CA LYS A 353 10.92 -13.92 15.13
C LYS A 353 12.32 -13.54 14.64
N LYS A 354 12.89 -14.31 13.70
CA LYS A 354 14.21 -14.02 13.10
C LYS A 354 14.24 -12.68 12.37
N CYS A 355 13.15 -12.31 11.68
CA CYS A 355 13.03 -10.99 11.05
C CYS A 355 13.05 -9.87 12.10
N HIS A 356 12.19 -9.95 13.11
CA HIS A 356 12.08 -8.94 14.15
C HIS A 356 13.38 -8.81 14.99
N GLU A 357 14.07 -9.92 15.31
CA GLU A 357 15.38 -9.90 15.97
C GLU A 357 16.46 -9.19 15.15
N LYS A 358 16.35 -9.18 13.82
CA LYS A 358 17.24 -8.46 12.91
C LYS A 358 16.77 -7.03 12.57
N GLY A 359 15.67 -6.57 13.17
CA GLY A 359 15.06 -5.28 12.87
C GLY A 359 14.39 -5.19 11.48
N MET A 360 14.10 -6.33 10.87
CA MET A 360 13.40 -6.42 9.59
C MET A 360 11.90 -6.51 9.80
N LYS A 361 11.12 -5.92 8.90
CA LYS A 361 9.70 -6.21 8.76
C LYS A 361 9.47 -7.47 7.93
N ILE A 362 8.33 -8.15 8.16
CA ILE A 362 7.92 -9.31 7.37
C ILE A 362 6.54 -9.10 6.76
N VAL A 363 6.45 -9.26 5.42
CA VAL A 363 5.31 -8.88 4.59
C VAL A 363 4.95 -10.02 3.63
N PRO A 364 4.20 -11.03 4.08
CA PRO A 364 3.82 -12.18 3.26
C PRO A 364 2.92 -11.82 2.06
N TRP A 365 3.09 -12.58 0.96
CA TRP A 365 2.31 -12.52 -0.28
C TRP A 365 1.93 -13.93 -0.77
N THR A 366 0.89 -14.14 -1.55
CA THR A 366 -0.31 -13.36 -1.62
C THR A 366 -1.32 -13.99 -0.68
N VAL A 367 -1.89 -13.19 0.21
CA VAL A 367 -2.71 -13.67 1.33
C VAL A 367 -4.15 -13.29 1.06
N ASP A 368 -4.92 -14.21 0.47
CA ASP A 368 -6.28 -13.94 -0.01
C ASP A 368 -7.37 -14.64 0.80
N GLU A 369 -7.08 -15.86 1.31
CA GLU A 369 -8.07 -16.65 2.03
C GLU A 369 -8.21 -16.22 3.50
N PRO A 370 -9.42 -16.12 4.05
CA PRO A 370 -9.65 -15.69 5.44
C PRO A 370 -8.84 -16.45 6.49
N GLU A 371 -8.65 -17.75 6.30
CA GLU A 371 -7.85 -18.60 7.18
C GLU A 371 -6.37 -18.24 7.14
N ASP A 372 -5.83 -17.91 5.95
CA ASP A 372 -4.46 -17.47 5.79
C ASP A 372 -4.26 -16.06 6.34
N ILE A 373 -5.21 -15.14 6.11
CA ILE A 373 -5.21 -13.81 6.73
C ILE A 373 -5.14 -13.94 8.25
N LYS A 374 -6.04 -14.73 8.84
CA LYS A 374 -6.04 -14.97 10.28
C LYS A 374 -4.71 -15.55 10.76
N ARG A 375 -4.16 -16.52 10.04
CA ARG A 375 -2.86 -17.13 10.37
C ARG A 375 -1.74 -16.08 10.36
N MET A 376 -1.68 -15.20 9.38
CA MET A 376 -0.67 -14.13 9.32
C MET A 376 -0.85 -13.15 10.49
N ILE A 377 -2.07 -12.78 10.84
CA ILE A 377 -2.38 -11.96 12.02
C ILE A 377 -1.89 -12.62 13.31
N ASP A 378 -2.20 -13.90 13.49
CA ASP A 378 -1.81 -14.68 14.68
C ASP A 378 -0.27 -14.80 14.78
N LEU A 379 0.43 -14.85 13.66
CA LEU A 379 1.90 -14.87 13.57
C LEU A 379 2.54 -13.49 13.81
N LYS A 380 1.75 -12.41 13.91
CA LYS A 380 2.23 -11.04 14.13
C LYS A 380 3.17 -10.56 13.01
N VAL A 381 2.80 -10.80 11.76
CA VAL A 381 3.48 -10.18 10.61
C VAL A 381 3.18 -8.68 10.57
N ASP A 382 4.05 -7.89 9.94
CA ASP A 382 3.93 -6.42 9.91
C ASP A 382 2.95 -5.92 8.83
N ALA A 383 2.78 -6.69 7.77
CA ALA A 383 1.86 -6.39 6.67
C ALA A 383 1.43 -7.66 5.95
N ILE A 384 0.39 -7.55 5.13
CA ILE A 384 -0.01 -8.59 4.17
C ILE A 384 -0.23 -7.98 2.79
N ILE A 385 0.15 -8.70 1.73
CA ILE A 385 -0.14 -8.34 0.35
C ILE A 385 -1.30 -9.23 -0.12
N SER A 386 -2.44 -8.60 -0.52
CA SER A 386 -3.66 -9.30 -0.91
C SER A 386 -4.24 -8.80 -2.24
N ASN A 387 -4.93 -9.68 -2.96
CA ASN A 387 -5.68 -9.35 -4.17
C ASN A 387 -7.06 -8.71 -3.89
N TYR A 388 -7.51 -8.72 -2.63
CA TYR A 388 -8.82 -8.24 -2.19
C TYR A 388 -8.74 -7.09 -1.20
#